data_3a720fc01105e1fced95ec5f9af24e12
#
_entry.id   3a720fc01105e1fced95ec5f9af24e12
#
_cell.length_a   1.000
_cell.length_b   1.000
_cell.length_c   1.000
_cell.angle_alpha   90.00
_cell.angle_beta   90.00
_cell.angle_gamma   90.00
#
_symmetry.space_group_name_H-M   'P 1'
#
loop_
_entity.id
_entity.type
_entity.pdbx_description
1 polymer ?
#
loop_
_entity_poly.entity_id
_entity_poly.type
_entity_poly.pdbx_seq_one_letter_code
_entity_poly.pdbx_strand_id
1 'polypeptide(L)'
;MNRKKRQIKAQTKTFPIKLTIGNVLFSFCVVVIMYALFSALILSPILKHYGLKCQAVITDNESSWLHRYTTNSYLYEFRVGNRYYSGNSLIDVGNKDKIGDTIEIFYFEHWPSFNRPIYFYKDE
;
A
#
# COMPACT_ATOMS: atom_id res chain seq x y z
N MET A 1 -56.61 -35.49 17.29
CA MET A 1 -55.90 -35.04 16.10
C MET A 1 -54.57 -34.37 16.53
N ASN A 2 -53.49 -35.17 16.67
CA ASN A 2 -52.22 -34.70 17.23
C ASN A 2 -51.29 -34.25 16.09
N ARG A 3 -51.13 -32.93 15.90
CA ARG A 3 -50.12 -32.36 15.03
C ARG A 3 -48.76 -32.38 15.74
N LYS A 4 -47.91 -33.35 15.44
CA LYS A 4 -46.51 -33.35 15.83
C LYS A 4 -45.80 -32.17 15.11
N LYS A 5 -45.50 -31.10 15.83
CA LYS A 5 -44.62 -30.04 15.37
C LYS A 5 -43.19 -30.64 15.28
N ARG A 6 -42.72 -30.92 14.06
CA ARG A 6 -41.30 -31.20 13.78
C ARG A 6 -40.52 -29.90 13.99
N GLN A 7 -39.84 -29.80 15.10
CA GLN A 7 -38.84 -28.77 15.28
C GLN A 7 -37.62 -29.15 14.42
N ILE A 8 -37.42 -28.42 13.35
CA ILE A 8 -36.19 -28.46 12.57
C ILE A 8 -35.16 -27.71 13.40
N LYS A 9 -34.33 -28.43 14.17
CA LYS A 9 -33.12 -27.87 14.77
C LYS A 9 -32.15 -27.55 13.63
N ALA A 10 -32.04 -26.27 13.28
CA ALA A 10 -30.94 -25.78 12.47
C ALA A 10 -29.64 -26.03 13.25
N GLN A 11 -28.89 -27.07 12.88
CA GLN A 11 -27.53 -27.28 13.35
C GLN A 11 -26.65 -26.23 12.68
N THR A 12 -26.46 -25.11 13.34
CA THR A 12 -25.35 -24.21 13.05
C THR A 12 -24.05 -24.95 13.39
N LYS A 13 -23.41 -25.46 12.35
CA LYS A 13 -22.10 -26.09 12.44
C LYS A 13 -21.08 -24.98 12.69
N THR A 14 -20.91 -24.58 13.93
CA THR A 14 -19.80 -23.72 14.35
C THR A 14 -18.53 -24.57 14.27
N PHE A 15 -17.69 -24.30 13.27
CA PHE A 15 -16.36 -24.84 13.23
C PHE A 15 -15.53 -24.18 14.33
N PRO A 16 -15.07 -24.91 15.36
CA PRO A 16 -14.17 -24.35 16.34
C PRO A 16 -12.80 -24.16 15.68
N ILE A 17 -12.55 -22.95 15.21
CA ILE A 17 -11.21 -22.57 14.77
C ILE A 17 -10.36 -22.51 16.05
N LYS A 18 -9.55 -23.54 16.29
CA LYS A 18 -8.53 -23.48 17.34
C LYS A 18 -7.52 -22.40 16.94
N LEU A 19 -7.58 -21.27 17.63
CA LEU A 19 -6.68 -20.15 17.42
C LEU A 19 -5.30 -20.53 17.98
N THR A 20 -4.48 -21.14 17.17
CA THR A 20 -3.08 -21.40 17.47
C THR A 20 -2.25 -20.21 16.99
N ILE A 21 -1.16 -19.88 17.69
CA ILE A 21 -0.23 -18.80 17.29
C ILE A 21 0.20 -18.94 15.82
N GLY A 22 0.41 -20.19 15.36
CA GLY A 22 0.73 -20.47 13.96
C GLY A 22 -0.36 -20.04 12.99
N ASN A 23 -1.64 -20.26 13.33
CA ASN A 23 -2.76 -19.87 12.46
C ASN A 23 -2.92 -18.34 12.40
N VAL A 24 -2.64 -17.65 13.49
CA VAL A 24 -2.68 -16.17 13.53
C VAL A 24 -1.56 -15.59 12.67
N LEU A 25 -0.33 -16.10 12.80
CA LEU A 25 0.80 -15.70 11.98
C LEU A 25 0.55 -15.97 10.48
N PHE A 26 0.04 -17.14 10.14
CA PHE A 26 -0.30 -17.49 8.76
C PHE A 26 -1.36 -16.55 8.19
N SER A 27 -2.44 -16.28 8.93
CA SER A 27 -3.49 -15.35 8.51
C SER A 27 -2.93 -13.94 8.30
N PHE A 28 -2.04 -13.48 9.19
CA PHE A 28 -1.38 -12.18 9.03
C PHE A 28 -0.54 -12.12 7.75
N CYS A 29 0.27 -13.15 7.47
CA CYS A 29 1.05 -13.22 6.24
C CYS A 29 0.16 -13.19 4.99
N VAL A 30 -0.94 -13.93 5.00
CA VAL A 30 -1.91 -13.94 3.87
C VAL A 30 -2.50 -12.55 3.66
N VAL A 31 -2.90 -11.84 4.71
CA VAL A 31 -3.44 -10.48 4.61
C VAL A 31 -2.41 -9.52 4.03
N VAL A 32 -1.15 -9.59 4.48
CA VAL A 32 -0.07 -8.74 3.96
C VAL A 32 0.18 -9.00 2.47
N ILE A 33 0.24 -10.27 2.07
CA ILE A 33 0.42 -10.65 0.65
C ILE A 33 -0.76 -10.16 -0.20
N MET A 34 -1.99 -10.38 0.26
CA MET A 34 -3.19 -9.92 -0.43
C MET A 34 -3.21 -8.39 -0.58
N TYR A 35 -2.83 -7.65 0.46
CA TYR A 35 -2.71 -6.20 0.39
C TYR A 35 -1.64 -5.76 -0.63
N ALA A 36 -0.47 -6.39 -0.62
CA ALA A 36 0.60 -6.09 -1.57
C ALA A 36 0.16 -6.33 -3.03
N LEU A 37 -0.49 -7.47 -3.29
CA LEU A 37 -1.04 -7.79 -4.61
C LEU A 37 -2.15 -6.82 -5.02
N PHE A 38 -3.06 -6.48 -4.13
CA PHE A 38 -4.12 -5.52 -4.39
C PHE A 38 -3.55 -4.14 -4.72
N SER A 39 -2.55 -3.67 -3.97
CA SER A 39 -1.93 -2.38 -4.22
C SER A 39 -1.17 -2.34 -5.55
N ALA A 40 -0.47 -3.41 -5.90
CA ALA A 40 0.31 -3.48 -7.14
C ALA A 40 -0.59 -3.64 -8.37
N LEU A 41 -1.56 -4.55 -8.32
CA LEU A 41 -2.36 -4.92 -9.49
C LEU A 41 -3.58 -4.03 -9.72
N ILE A 42 -4.11 -3.42 -8.67
CA ILE A 42 -5.36 -2.65 -8.73
C ILE A 42 -5.13 -1.17 -8.45
N LEU A 43 -4.52 -0.82 -7.31
CA LEU A 43 -4.38 0.57 -6.92
C LEU A 43 -3.39 1.34 -7.82
N SER A 44 -2.30 0.71 -8.24
CA SER A 44 -1.32 1.38 -9.11
C SER A 44 -1.88 1.75 -10.49
N PRO A 45 -2.55 0.87 -11.23
CA PRO A 45 -3.21 1.24 -12.49
C PRO A 45 -4.31 2.28 -12.31
N ILE A 46 -5.10 2.18 -11.24
CA ILE A 46 -6.13 3.18 -10.93
C ILE A 46 -5.49 4.54 -10.66
N LEU A 47 -4.40 4.58 -9.92
CA LEU A 47 -3.65 5.81 -9.66
C LEU A 47 -3.13 6.46 -10.95
N LYS A 48 -2.64 5.67 -11.90
CA LYS A 48 -2.20 6.14 -13.22
C LYS A 48 -3.32 6.83 -14.00
N HIS A 49 -4.55 6.30 -13.93
CA HIS A 49 -5.68 6.79 -14.72
C HIS A 49 -6.50 7.89 -14.02
N TYR A 50 -6.66 7.80 -12.72
CA TYR A 50 -7.55 8.67 -11.93
C TYR A 50 -6.83 9.50 -10.87
N GLY A 51 -5.52 9.32 -10.70
CA GLY A 51 -4.73 10.10 -9.76
C GLY A 51 -4.57 11.55 -10.21
N LEU A 52 -4.51 12.43 -9.24
CA LEU A 52 -4.15 13.83 -9.48
C LEU A 52 -2.63 13.93 -9.62
N LYS A 53 -2.18 14.84 -10.49
CA LYS A 53 -0.76 15.14 -10.65
C LYS A 53 -0.36 16.32 -9.78
N CYS A 54 0.79 16.22 -9.16
CA CYS A 54 1.43 17.39 -8.58
C CYS A 54 2.95 17.28 -8.66
N GLN A 55 3.62 18.40 -8.35
CA GLN A 55 5.07 18.43 -8.25
C GLN A 55 5.50 18.08 -6.82
N ALA A 56 6.55 17.30 -6.71
CA ALA A 56 7.21 16.92 -5.47
C ALA A 56 8.70 17.20 -5.56
N VAL A 57 9.33 17.46 -4.43
CA VAL A 57 10.76 17.75 -4.36
C VAL A 57 11.47 16.57 -3.69
N ILE A 58 12.56 16.12 -4.29
CA ILE A 58 13.40 15.07 -3.73
C ILE A 58 14.17 15.65 -2.55
N THR A 59 14.06 14.98 -1.40
CA THR A 59 14.73 15.38 -0.16
C THR A 59 15.95 14.50 0.10
N ASP A 60 16.76 14.90 1.06
CA ASP A 60 17.88 14.11 1.58
C ASP A 60 17.44 12.99 2.54
N ASN A 61 16.15 12.90 2.83
CA ASN A 61 15.59 11.82 3.63
C ASN A 61 15.64 10.50 2.86
N GLU A 62 16.10 9.46 3.53
CA GLU A 62 16.22 8.12 2.96
C GLU A 62 15.08 7.21 3.42
N SER A 63 14.62 6.33 2.54
CA SER A 63 13.73 5.26 2.93
C SER A 63 14.49 4.22 3.74
N SER A 64 14.29 4.20 5.05
CA SER A 64 15.03 3.36 5.99
C SER A 64 14.45 1.95 6.19
N TRP A 65 13.47 1.56 5.40
CA TRP A 65 12.82 0.27 5.57
C TRP A 65 13.69 -0.85 4.99
N LEU A 66 14.22 -1.72 5.80
CA LEU A 66 15.10 -2.85 5.46
C LEU A 66 16.52 -2.48 4.96
N HIS A 67 17.25 -1.68 5.69
CA HIS A 67 18.67 -1.34 5.42
C HIS A 67 19.62 -2.51 5.06
N ARG A 68 19.24 -3.74 5.30
CA ARG A 68 20.10 -4.91 5.07
C ARG A 68 19.93 -5.58 3.71
N TYR A 69 18.82 -5.35 3.02
CA TYR A 69 18.44 -6.19 1.87
C TYR A 69 18.01 -5.42 0.62
N THR A 70 17.87 -4.10 0.71
CA THR A 70 17.44 -3.27 -0.42
C THR A 70 18.31 -2.02 -0.53
N THR A 71 18.50 -1.54 -1.75
CA THR A 71 19.12 -0.26 -2.01
C THR A 71 18.26 0.84 -1.41
N ASN A 72 18.84 1.70 -0.59
CA ASN A 72 18.15 2.86 -0.05
C ASN A 72 17.86 3.84 -1.18
N SER A 73 16.71 4.46 -1.15
CA SER A 73 16.34 5.51 -2.09
C SER A 73 15.92 6.77 -1.34
N TYR A 74 16.12 7.92 -1.98
CA TYR A 74 15.64 9.19 -1.44
C TYR A 74 14.13 9.25 -1.42
N LEU A 75 13.58 9.96 -0.43
CA LEU A 75 12.17 10.31 -0.38
C LEU A 75 11.95 11.63 -1.13
N TYR A 76 10.75 11.82 -1.63
CA TYR A 76 10.27 13.11 -2.07
C TYR A 76 9.17 13.61 -1.14
N GLU A 77 8.96 14.91 -1.11
CA GLU A 77 7.90 15.57 -0.35
C GLU A 77 7.03 16.41 -1.28
N PHE A 78 5.74 16.42 -1.01
CA PHE A 78 4.77 17.26 -1.70
C PHE A 78 3.68 17.73 -0.74
N ARG A 79 2.97 18.78 -1.12
CA ARG A 79 1.96 19.40 -0.27
C ARG A 79 0.58 19.24 -0.90
N VAL A 80 -0.39 18.82 -0.08
CA VAL A 80 -1.82 18.81 -0.44
C VAL A 80 -2.57 19.60 0.63
N GLY A 81 -3.14 20.73 0.23
CA GLY A 81 -3.73 21.69 1.18
C GLY A 81 -2.69 22.20 2.18
N ASN A 82 -2.94 21.96 3.47
CA ASN A 82 -2.05 22.36 4.57
C ASN A 82 -1.18 21.22 5.12
N ARG A 83 -1.15 20.07 4.48
CA ARG A 83 -0.38 18.90 4.93
C ARG A 83 0.70 18.53 3.95
N TYR A 84 1.84 18.07 4.49
CA TYR A 84 2.93 17.50 3.72
C TYR A 84 2.80 15.97 3.72
N TYR A 85 3.11 15.39 2.58
CA TYR A 85 3.16 13.96 2.35
C TYR A 85 4.48 13.60 1.71
N SER A 86 4.93 12.37 1.91
CA SER A 86 6.17 11.87 1.34
C SER A 86 5.92 10.57 0.57
N GLY A 87 6.83 10.26 -0.33
CA GLY A 87 6.85 9.02 -1.07
C GLY A 87 8.26 8.63 -1.46
N ASN A 88 8.43 7.41 -1.95
CA ASN A 88 9.71 6.89 -2.37
C ASN A 88 9.99 7.32 -3.82
N SER A 89 11.11 8.02 -4.03
CA SER A 89 11.51 8.48 -5.36
C SER A 89 12.08 7.36 -6.24
N LEU A 90 12.43 6.19 -5.70
CA LEU A 90 13.14 5.11 -6.37
C LEU A 90 14.54 5.52 -6.89
N ILE A 91 15.02 6.68 -6.50
CA ILE A 91 16.34 7.18 -6.85
C ILE A 91 17.33 6.74 -5.76
N ASP A 92 18.37 6.03 -6.16
CA ASP A 92 19.41 5.53 -5.27
C ASP A 92 20.11 6.67 -4.52
N VAL A 93 20.39 6.47 -3.24
CA VAL A 93 21.10 7.44 -2.39
C VAL A 93 22.54 7.75 -2.85
N GLY A 94 23.08 6.97 -3.77
CA GLY A 94 24.33 7.30 -4.45
C GLY A 94 24.23 8.54 -5.35
N ASN A 95 23.03 8.88 -5.82
CA ASN A 95 22.76 10.00 -6.73
C ASN A 95 22.40 11.29 -5.97
N LYS A 96 23.34 11.82 -5.20
CA LYS A 96 23.14 13.02 -4.38
C LYS A 96 22.84 14.29 -5.19
N ASP A 97 23.20 14.32 -6.45
CA ASP A 97 22.89 15.38 -7.39
C ASP A 97 21.40 15.53 -7.68
N LYS A 98 20.60 14.53 -7.34
CA LYS A 98 19.13 14.53 -7.49
C LYS A 98 18.38 15.16 -6.31
N ILE A 99 19.05 15.41 -5.19
CA ILE A 99 18.43 16.10 -4.05
C ILE A 99 18.07 17.52 -4.46
N GLY A 100 16.81 17.93 -4.21
CA GLY A 100 16.27 19.21 -4.61
C GLY A 100 15.64 19.24 -6.00
N ASP A 101 15.81 18.19 -6.80
CA ASP A 101 15.12 18.06 -8.10
C ASP A 101 13.61 17.96 -7.89
N THR A 102 12.87 18.56 -8.81
CA THR A 102 11.41 18.48 -8.84
C THR A 102 10.98 17.35 -9.76
N ILE A 103 10.09 16.50 -9.27
CA ILE A 103 9.51 15.40 -10.01
C ILE A 103 7.99 15.50 -10.03
N GLU A 104 7.37 14.96 -11.07
CA GLU A 104 5.92 14.81 -11.11
C GLU A 104 5.50 13.49 -10.50
N ILE A 105 4.43 13.54 -9.70
CA ILE A 105 3.84 12.37 -9.04
C ILE A 105 2.35 12.28 -9.30
N PHE A 106 1.81 11.07 -9.16
CA PHE A 106 0.38 10.82 -9.02
C PHE A 106 0.04 10.57 -7.55
N TYR A 107 -1.11 11.07 -7.09
CA TYR A 107 -1.66 10.78 -5.78
C TYR A 107 -3.19 10.71 -5.83
N PHE A 108 -3.81 10.02 -4.86
CA PHE A 108 -5.26 10.06 -4.70
C PHE A 108 -5.68 11.25 -3.84
N GLU A 109 -6.67 12.01 -4.30
CA GLU A 109 -7.19 13.18 -3.59
C GLU A 109 -7.63 12.85 -2.16
N HIS A 110 -8.34 11.75 -1.97
CA HIS A 110 -8.84 11.32 -0.67
C HIS A 110 -7.84 10.49 0.15
N TRP A 111 -6.76 10.07 -0.47
CA TRP A 111 -5.70 9.28 0.18
C TRP A 111 -4.30 9.63 -0.34
N PRO A 112 -3.81 10.85 -0.04
CA PRO A 112 -2.53 11.33 -0.58
C PRO A 112 -1.31 10.52 -0.14
N SER A 113 -1.42 9.75 0.94
CA SER A 113 -0.36 8.82 1.36
C SER A 113 -0.10 7.71 0.35
N PHE A 114 -1.07 7.42 -0.53
CA PHE A 114 -0.86 6.53 -1.66
C PHE A 114 -0.50 7.38 -2.88
N ASN A 115 0.78 7.41 -3.19
CA ASN A 115 1.36 8.21 -4.26
C ASN A 115 2.49 7.45 -4.96
N ARG A 116 2.78 7.81 -6.21
CA ARG A 116 3.84 7.21 -7.03
C ARG A 116 4.43 8.26 -7.97
N PRO A 117 5.75 8.24 -8.21
CA PRO A 117 6.33 9.09 -9.24
C PRO A 117 5.87 8.66 -10.64
N ILE A 118 5.71 9.61 -11.55
CA ILE A 118 5.21 9.34 -12.90
C ILE A 118 6.11 8.36 -13.66
N TYR A 119 7.42 8.44 -13.48
CA TYR A 119 8.35 7.54 -14.14
C TYR A 119 8.27 6.08 -13.68
N PHE A 120 7.60 5.79 -12.56
CA PHE A 120 7.27 4.43 -12.15
C PHE A 120 6.45 3.68 -13.22
N TYR A 121 5.71 4.41 -14.06
CA TYR A 121 4.83 3.85 -15.10
C TYR A 121 5.40 3.96 -16.52
N LYS A 122 6.62 4.46 -16.70
CA LYS A 122 7.21 4.67 -18.03
C LYS A 122 7.82 3.41 -18.63
N ASP A 123 8.05 2.39 -17.84
CA ASP A 123 8.67 1.12 -18.27
C ASP A 123 7.64 0.05 -18.65
N GLU A 124 6.36 0.43 -18.84
CA GLU A 124 5.28 -0.44 -19.32
C GLU A 124 4.86 -0.08 -20.75
#